data_1aa0c68014381a06ca17e48450dfbd82
#
_entry.id   1aa0c68014381a06ca17e48450dfbd82
#
_cell.length_a   1.000
_cell.length_b   1.000
_cell.length_c   1.000
_cell.angle_alpha   90.00
_cell.angle_beta   90.00
_cell.angle_gamma   90.00
#
_symmetry.space_group_name_H-M   'P 1'
#
loop_
_entity.id
_entity.type
_entity.pdbx_description
1 polymer ?
#
loop_
_entity_poly.entity_id
_entity_poly.type
_entity_poly.pdbx_seq_one_letter_code
_entity_poly.pdbx_strand_id
1 'polypeptide(L)'
;MRWYHYLAYFFGGAFLANALPHLGNGISGHAFQSPFASPPGVGLSSAAVNVLWGFFNLAVGYLLVCRVGNFDLSKTRHVLVLGAGILVMSLMLARAFGRFHGGL
;
A
#
# COMPACT_ATOMS: atom_id res chain seq x y z
N MET A 1 -6.47 -13.76 -20.91
CA MET A 1 -6.14 -12.66 -19.96
C MET A 1 -5.43 -11.55 -20.69
N ARG A 2 -5.80 -10.32 -20.37
CA ARG A 2 -5.20 -9.15 -21.00
C ARG A 2 -3.97 -8.71 -20.21
N TRP A 3 -2.98 -8.14 -20.92
CA TRP A 3 -1.72 -7.72 -20.30
C TRP A 3 -1.92 -6.69 -19.17
N TYR A 4 -2.93 -5.80 -19.30
CA TYR A 4 -3.19 -4.79 -18.26
C TYR A 4 -3.72 -5.38 -16.95
N HIS A 5 -4.19 -6.62 -16.95
CA HIS A 5 -4.54 -7.30 -15.71
C HIS A 5 -3.29 -7.50 -14.83
N TYR A 6 -2.14 -7.78 -15.45
CA TYR A 6 -0.89 -7.91 -14.68
C TYR A 6 -0.47 -6.57 -14.07
N LEU A 7 -0.63 -5.46 -14.81
CA LEU A 7 -0.40 -4.14 -14.24
C LEU A 7 -1.34 -3.86 -13.05
N ALA A 8 -2.61 -4.24 -13.18
CA ALA A 8 -3.58 -4.09 -12.11
C ALA A 8 -3.19 -4.90 -10.87
N TYR A 9 -2.68 -6.12 -11.05
CA TYR A 9 -2.21 -6.93 -9.92
C TYR A 9 -0.99 -6.31 -9.27
N PHE A 10 -0.03 -5.84 -10.06
CA PHE A 10 1.18 -5.23 -9.53
C PHE A 10 0.87 -3.96 -8.72
N PHE A 11 0.18 -3.01 -9.34
CA PHE A 11 -0.15 -1.76 -8.67
C PHE A 11 -1.18 -1.95 -7.55
N GLY A 12 -2.11 -2.88 -7.72
CA GLY A 12 -3.02 -3.27 -6.64
C GLY A 12 -2.27 -3.78 -5.43
N GLY A 13 -1.27 -4.64 -5.64
CA GLY A 13 -0.38 -5.10 -4.58
C GLY A 13 0.36 -3.95 -3.89
N ALA A 14 0.84 -2.99 -4.68
CA ALA A 14 1.50 -1.80 -4.15
C ALA A 14 0.57 -0.98 -3.25
N PHE A 15 -0.67 -0.75 -3.67
CA PHE A 15 -1.66 -0.05 -2.85
C PHE A 15 -1.99 -0.82 -1.57
N LEU A 16 -2.15 -2.13 -1.66
CA LEU A 16 -2.40 -2.96 -0.48
C LEU A 16 -1.25 -2.87 0.52
N ALA A 17 -0.01 -2.91 0.04
CA ALA A 17 1.17 -2.76 0.89
C ALA A 17 1.20 -1.38 1.55
N ASN A 18 0.90 -0.33 0.79
CA ASN A 18 0.90 1.03 1.33
C ASN A 18 -0.21 1.25 2.36
N ALA A 19 -1.29 0.49 2.30
CA ALA A 19 -2.36 0.56 3.30
C ALA A 19 -1.88 0.14 4.69
N LEU A 20 -0.93 -0.80 4.78
CA LEU A 20 -0.55 -1.42 6.04
C LEU A 20 0.04 -0.45 7.06
N PRO A 21 1.07 0.38 6.73
CA PRO A 21 1.63 1.29 7.73
C PRO A 21 0.63 2.34 8.19
N HIS A 22 -0.21 2.83 7.30
CA HIS A 22 -1.20 3.86 7.65
C HIS A 22 -2.34 3.28 8.49
N LEU A 23 -2.89 2.14 8.10
CA LEU A 23 -3.90 1.45 8.91
C LEU A 23 -3.32 0.98 10.23
N GLY A 24 -2.13 0.36 10.20
CA GLY A 24 -1.51 -0.19 11.40
C GLY A 24 -1.24 0.88 12.45
N ASN A 25 -0.62 1.99 12.06
CA ASN A 25 -0.36 3.09 12.98
C ASN A 25 -1.64 3.78 13.42
N GLY A 26 -2.55 4.03 12.46
CA GLY A 26 -3.82 4.70 12.76
C GLY A 26 -4.68 3.92 13.73
N ILE A 27 -4.85 2.62 13.50
CA ILE A 27 -5.63 1.75 14.39
C ILE A 27 -5.01 1.70 15.78
N SER A 28 -3.69 1.77 15.85
CA SER A 28 -2.95 1.75 17.13
C SER A 28 -2.91 3.12 17.81
N GLY A 29 -3.55 4.14 17.23
CA GLY A 29 -3.57 5.48 17.81
C GLY A 29 -2.30 6.28 17.59
N HIS A 30 -1.44 5.87 16.67
CA HIS A 30 -0.17 6.52 16.40
C HIS A 30 -0.27 7.45 15.19
N ALA A 31 0.21 8.69 15.35
CA ALA A 31 0.45 9.58 14.22
C ALA A 31 1.53 8.99 13.31
N PHE A 32 1.44 9.25 12.01
CA PHE A 32 2.38 8.69 11.06
C PHE A 32 2.51 9.62 9.84
N GLN A 33 3.61 9.51 9.13
CA GLN A 33 3.85 10.28 7.91
C GLN A 33 2.76 10.00 6.88
N SER A 34 2.31 11.04 6.19
CA SER A 34 1.33 10.90 5.10
C SER A 34 1.50 12.02 4.09
N PRO A 35 0.96 11.87 2.87
CA PRO A 35 1.00 12.94 1.88
C PRO A 35 0.18 14.17 2.28
N PHE A 36 -0.68 14.05 3.29
CA PHE A 36 -1.54 15.15 3.75
C PHE A 36 -0.90 15.98 4.86
N ALA A 37 0.25 15.55 5.36
CA ALA A 37 1.00 16.29 6.37
C ALA A 37 1.86 17.37 5.73
N SER A 38 2.40 18.25 6.54
CA SER A 38 3.29 19.33 6.10
C SER A 38 4.64 19.17 6.78
N PRO A 39 5.73 18.90 6.03
CA PRO A 39 5.78 18.66 4.59
C PRO A 39 5.20 17.30 4.20
N PRO A 40 4.66 17.15 2.98
CA PRO A 40 4.08 15.88 2.55
C PRO A 40 5.09 14.73 2.65
N GLY A 41 4.64 13.61 3.22
CA GLY A 41 5.47 12.41 3.38
C GLY A 41 6.53 12.50 4.47
N VAL A 42 6.71 13.65 5.10
CA VAL A 42 7.71 13.90 6.16
C VAL A 42 7.03 14.22 7.47
N GLY A 43 6.05 15.15 7.46
CA GLY A 43 5.29 15.51 8.63
C GLY A 43 4.33 14.40 9.06
N LEU A 44 3.80 14.53 10.27
CA LEU A 44 2.88 13.55 10.84
C LEU A 44 1.45 13.98 10.63
N SER A 45 0.60 13.05 10.19
CA SER A 45 -0.85 13.20 10.24
C SER A 45 -1.40 12.45 11.43
N SER A 46 -2.61 12.83 11.86
CA SER A 46 -3.27 12.19 13.00
C SER A 46 -3.53 10.70 12.73
N ALA A 47 -3.78 9.95 13.79
CA ALA A 47 -4.17 8.55 13.69
C ALA A 47 -5.41 8.38 12.81
N ALA A 48 -6.42 9.23 12.97
CA ALA A 48 -7.66 9.15 12.19
C ALA A 48 -7.40 9.39 10.69
N VAL A 49 -6.58 10.38 10.34
CA VAL A 49 -6.22 10.64 8.93
C VAL A 49 -5.50 9.44 8.34
N ASN A 50 -4.62 8.80 9.10
CA ASN A 50 -3.91 7.61 8.63
C ASN A 50 -4.85 6.42 8.44
N VAL A 51 -5.85 6.24 9.28
CA VAL A 51 -6.87 5.19 9.08
C VAL A 51 -7.60 5.44 7.77
N LEU A 52 -8.05 6.67 7.52
CA LEU A 52 -8.78 7.00 6.29
C LEU A 52 -7.90 6.83 5.05
N TRP A 53 -6.66 7.27 5.10
CA TRP A 53 -5.71 7.13 4.01
C TRP A 53 -5.39 5.66 3.74
N GLY A 54 -5.17 4.89 4.80
CA GLY A 54 -4.92 3.45 4.70
C GLY A 54 -6.11 2.71 4.10
N PHE A 55 -7.32 3.04 4.53
CA PHE A 55 -8.54 2.44 4.00
C PHE A 55 -8.72 2.77 2.51
N PHE A 56 -8.43 4.01 2.12
CA PHE A 56 -8.48 4.41 0.71
C PHE A 56 -7.53 3.55 -0.13
N ASN A 57 -6.30 3.35 0.34
CA ASN A 57 -5.32 2.50 -0.35
C ASN A 57 -5.81 1.05 -0.44
N LEU A 58 -6.44 0.55 0.61
CA LEU A 58 -7.02 -0.80 0.62
C LEU A 58 -8.12 -0.93 -0.43
N ALA A 59 -9.00 0.06 -0.51
CA ALA A 59 -10.10 0.07 -1.47
C ALA A 59 -9.57 0.13 -2.91
N VAL A 60 -8.59 0.99 -3.19
CA VAL A 60 -7.98 1.07 -4.52
C VAL A 60 -7.31 -0.25 -4.88
N GLY A 61 -6.59 -0.85 -3.95
CA GLY A 61 -5.96 -2.15 -4.14
C GLY A 61 -6.98 -3.22 -4.52
N TYR A 62 -8.08 -3.28 -3.79
CA TYR A 62 -9.16 -4.22 -4.10
C TYR A 62 -9.72 -4.00 -5.51
N LEU A 63 -10.02 -2.74 -5.87
CA LEU A 63 -10.58 -2.43 -7.17
C LEU A 63 -9.63 -2.83 -8.30
N LEU A 64 -8.35 -2.57 -8.15
CA LEU A 64 -7.36 -2.93 -9.17
C LEU A 64 -7.24 -4.45 -9.31
N VAL A 65 -7.17 -5.17 -8.20
CA VAL A 65 -6.90 -6.62 -8.20
C VAL A 65 -8.14 -7.40 -8.63
N CYS A 66 -9.31 -7.04 -8.12
CA CYS A 66 -10.50 -7.87 -8.25
C CYS A 66 -11.52 -7.34 -9.26
N ARG A 67 -11.47 -6.06 -9.62
CA ARG A 67 -12.47 -5.46 -10.53
C ARG A 67 -11.88 -5.04 -11.86
N VAL A 68 -10.73 -4.39 -11.88
CA VAL A 68 -9.99 -4.12 -13.13
C VAL A 68 -9.34 -5.41 -13.60
N GLY A 69 -8.60 -6.09 -12.70
CA GLY A 69 -8.10 -7.43 -12.95
C GLY A 69 -9.17 -8.47 -12.67
N ASN A 70 -8.78 -9.72 -12.83
CA ASN A 70 -9.61 -10.87 -12.51
C ASN A 70 -8.75 -11.86 -11.73
N PHE A 71 -8.36 -11.44 -10.52
CA PHE A 71 -7.38 -12.16 -9.72
C PHE A 71 -7.90 -13.53 -9.29
N ASP A 72 -7.06 -14.54 -9.48
CA ASP A 72 -7.34 -15.91 -9.07
C ASP A 72 -6.18 -16.38 -8.21
N LEU A 73 -6.43 -16.58 -6.93
CA LEU A 73 -5.42 -16.97 -5.96
C LEU A 73 -4.80 -18.34 -6.29
N SER A 74 -5.51 -19.18 -7.02
CA SER A 74 -5.00 -20.49 -7.44
C SER A 74 -4.02 -20.40 -8.61
N LYS A 75 -3.92 -19.26 -9.28
CA LYS A 75 -3.00 -19.07 -10.40
C LYS A 75 -1.71 -18.44 -9.90
N THR A 76 -0.63 -19.22 -9.98
CA THR A 76 0.69 -18.77 -9.50
C THR A 76 1.14 -17.48 -10.17
N ARG A 77 0.87 -17.28 -11.46
CA ARG A 77 1.23 -16.05 -12.17
C ARG A 77 0.58 -14.82 -11.56
N HIS A 78 -0.68 -14.92 -11.16
CA HIS A 78 -1.39 -13.82 -10.50
C HIS A 78 -0.75 -13.49 -9.15
N VAL A 79 -0.48 -14.54 -8.37
CA VAL A 79 0.12 -14.39 -7.04
C VAL A 79 1.52 -13.79 -7.12
N LEU A 80 2.33 -14.22 -8.08
CA LEU A 80 3.69 -13.70 -8.25
C LEU A 80 3.69 -12.22 -8.61
N VAL A 81 2.80 -11.79 -9.50
CA VAL A 81 2.74 -10.39 -9.91
C VAL A 81 2.22 -9.51 -8.77
N LEU A 82 1.18 -9.96 -8.08
CA LEU A 82 0.67 -9.27 -6.90
C LEU A 82 1.77 -9.17 -5.83
N GLY A 83 2.42 -10.29 -5.55
CA GLY A 83 3.51 -10.34 -4.57
C GLY A 83 4.68 -9.43 -4.94
N ALA A 84 5.01 -9.34 -6.22
CA ALA A 84 6.05 -8.42 -6.70
C ALA A 84 5.68 -6.97 -6.40
N GLY A 85 4.42 -6.58 -6.62
CA GLY A 85 3.95 -5.23 -6.28
C GLY A 85 4.03 -4.96 -4.79
N ILE A 86 3.61 -5.92 -3.97
CA ILE A 86 3.70 -5.82 -2.51
C ILE A 86 5.15 -5.66 -2.08
N LEU A 87 6.05 -6.50 -2.60
CA LEU A 87 7.46 -6.48 -2.22
C LEU A 87 8.13 -5.16 -2.61
N VAL A 88 7.97 -4.73 -3.86
CA VAL A 88 8.58 -3.49 -4.34
C VAL A 88 8.11 -2.31 -3.50
N MET A 89 6.79 -2.18 -3.30
CA MET A 89 6.27 -1.08 -2.49
C MET A 89 6.76 -1.18 -1.05
N SER A 90 6.79 -2.37 -0.47
CA SER A 90 7.24 -2.56 0.91
C SER A 90 8.70 -2.13 1.10
N LEU A 91 9.58 -2.46 0.14
CA LEU A 91 10.97 -2.03 0.21
C LEU A 91 11.11 -0.52 0.04
N MET A 92 10.32 0.08 -0.85
CA MET A 92 10.31 1.54 -1.01
C MET A 92 9.86 2.24 0.27
N LEU A 93 8.81 1.72 0.91
CA LEU A 93 8.30 2.28 2.16
C LEU A 93 9.29 2.08 3.31
N ALA A 94 9.94 0.93 3.39
CA ALA A 94 10.96 0.67 4.40
C ALA A 94 12.09 1.71 4.31
N ARG A 95 12.52 2.04 3.09
CA ARG A 95 13.53 3.06 2.89
C ARG A 95 13.00 4.45 3.23
N ALA A 96 11.80 4.80 2.74
CA ALA A 96 11.24 6.13 2.93
C ALA A 96 10.96 6.43 4.41
N PHE A 97 10.33 5.49 5.12
CA PHE A 97 9.96 5.67 6.52
C PHE A 97 11.07 5.28 7.49
N GLY A 98 11.97 4.40 7.08
CA GLY A 98 13.08 3.95 7.93
C GLY A 98 13.95 5.09 8.40
N ARG A 99 14.15 6.11 7.58
CA ARG A 99 14.93 7.28 7.95
C ARG A 99 14.30 8.09 9.10
N PHE A 100 13.00 7.92 9.35
CA PHE A 100 12.29 8.58 10.45
C PHE A 100 12.19 7.71 11.69
N HIS A 101 12.33 6.40 11.54
CA HIS A 101 12.07 5.43 12.60
C HIS A 101 13.30 4.58 12.95
N GLY A 102 14.49 5.03 12.52
CA GLY A 102 15.74 4.38 12.91
C GLY A 102 16.04 3.09 12.18
N GLY A 103 15.29 2.77 11.13
CA GLY A 103 15.52 1.59 10.32
C GLY A 103 16.28 1.91 9.04
N LEU A 104 16.70 0.89 8.34
CA LEU A 104 17.27 0.86 7.00
C LEU A 104 17.75 2.23 6.48
#